data_0440c784a79ebed9986527bb28429472
#
_entry.id   0440c784a79ebed9986527bb28429472
#
_cell.length_a   1.000
_cell.length_b   1.000
_cell.length_c   1.000
_cell.angle_alpha   90.00
_cell.angle_beta   90.00
_cell.angle_gamma   90.00
#
_symmetry.space_group_name_H-M   'P 1'
#
loop_
_entity.id
_entity.type
_entity.pdbx_description
1 polymer ?
#
loop_
_entity_poly.entity_id
_entity_poly.type
_entity_poly.pdbx_seq_one_letter_code
_entity_poly.pdbx_strand_id
1 'polypeptide(L)'
;VGCWLEGGEAGMGVGVVEAVKHFASQNQLFKVHFRNVSNPMPEPWSETLIDNGYQDMHEVMRALREVEFDGCIIPDHIPAMLGGHRAGVAYSIAYMRALVQAVNNEFSE
;
A
#
# COMPACT_ATOMS: atom_id res chain seq x y z
N VAL A 1 -2.37 2.33 5.04
CA VAL A 1 -1.38 1.27 4.84
C VAL A 1 -0.04 1.68 5.44
N GLY A 2 0.51 2.82 5.03
CA GLY A 2 1.86 3.22 5.46
C GLY A 2 2.06 3.26 6.98
N CYS A 3 1.10 3.76 7.73
CA CYS A 3 1.20 3.79 9.19
C CYS A 3 1.23 2.38 9.79
N TRP A 4 0.50 1.45 9.20
CA TRP A 4 0.56 0.05 9.61
C TRP A 4 1.92 -0.57 9.30
N LEU A 5 2.51 -0.18 8.16
CA LEU A 5 3.85 -0.64 7.80
C LEU A 5 4.93 -0.06 8.72
N GLU A 6 4.77 1.21 9.16
CA GLU A 6 5.68 1.79 10.16
C GLU A 6 5.68 0.98 11.46
N GLY A 7 4.50 0.64 11.97
CA GLY A 7 4.38 -0.17 13.18
C GLY A 7 4.85 -1.60 12.98
N GLY A 8 4.61 -2.15 11.81
CA GLY A 8 4.92 -3.53 11.50
C GLY A 8 4.12 -4.54 12.30
N GLU A 9 4.32 -5.81 12.01
CA GLU A 9 3.62 -6.89 12.72
C GLU A 9 3.96 -6.90 14.21
N ALA A 10 5.22 -6.66 14.57
CA ALA A 10 5.65 -6.63 15.96
C ALA A 10 4.98 -5.53 16.78
N GLY A 11 4.73 -4.36 16.18
CA GLY A 11 4.09 -3.22 16.85
C GLY A 11 2.57 -3.29 16.86
N MET A 12 1.98 -3.91 15.85
CA MET A 12 0.52 -3.97 15.69
C MET A 12 -0.10 -5.31 16.07
N GLY A 13 0.70 -6.37 16.16
CA GLY A 13 0.20 -7.71 16.41
C GLY A 13 -0.28 -8.46 15.17
N VAL A 14 -0.47 -7.77 14.05
CA VAL A 14 -0.86 -8.38 12.77
C VAL A 14 -0.15 -7.66 11.63
N GLY A 15 0.02 -8.35 10.50
CA GLY A 15 0.56 -7.75 9.27
C GLY A 15 -0.47 -6.89 8.55
N VAL A 16 0.00 -6.11 7.57
CA VAL A 16 -0.85 -5.16 6.83
C VAL A 16 -1.97 -5.86 6.05
N VAL A 17 -1.70 -7.03 5.47
CA VAL A 17 -2.71 -7.79 4.71
C VAL A 17 -3.85 -8.23 5.63
N GLU A 18 -3.52 -8.74 6.81
CA GLU A 18 -4.53 -9.14 7.79
C GLU A 18 -5.31 -7.94 8.32
N ALA A 19 -4.65 -6.80 8.52
CA ALA A 19 -5.30 -5.57 8.95
C ALA A 19 -6.33 -5.10 7.91
N VAL A 20 -5.97 -5.13 6.61
CA VAL A 20 -6.89 -4.81 5.52
C VAL A 20 -8.14 -5.70 5.60
N LYS A 21 -7.93 -7.00 5.70
CA LYS A 21 -9.04 -7.96 5.75
C LYS A 21 -9.91 -7.77 6.99
N HIS A 22 -9.28 -7.51 8.12
CA HIS A 22 -10.00 -7.30 9.39
C HIS A 22 -10.95 -6.10 9.30
N PHE A 23 -10.43 -4.93 8.92
CA PHE A 23 -11.27 -3.73 8.86
C PHE A 23 -12.28 -3.77 7.72
N ALA A 24 -11.93 -4.36 6.59
CA ALA A 24 -12.88 -4.54 5.49
C ALA A 24 -14.04 -5.47 5.88
N SER A 25 -13.78 -6.52 6.66
CA SER A 25 -14.84 -7.44 7.11
C SER A 25 -15.87 -6.77 8.01
N GLN A 26 -15.51 -5.65 8.62
CA GLN A 26 -16.38 -4.86 9.48
C GLN A 26 -16.94 -3.62 8.78
N ASN A 27 -16.77 -3.50 7.48
CA ASN A 27 -17.18 -2.33 6.69
C ASN A 27 -16.56 -1.02 7.21
N GLN A 28 -15.30 -1.08 7.68
CA GLN A 28 -14.59 0.06 8.26
C GLN A 28 -13.43 0.56 7.41
N LEU A 29 -13.32 0.08 6.17
CA LEU A 29 -12.28 0.50 5.24
C LEU A 29 -12.91 1.35 4.14
N PHE A 30 -12.68 2.67 4.18
CA PHE A 30 -13.34 3.61 3.28
C PHE A 30 -12.42 4.25 2.25
N LYS A 31 -11.15 4.41 2.61
CA LYS A 31 -10.14 5.06 1.78
C LYS A 31 -8.77 4.50 2.15
N VAL A 32 -7.92 4.31 1.18
CA VAL A 32 -6.60 3.74 1.40
C VAL A 32 -5.52 4.72 0.96
N HIS A 33 -4.62 5.07 1.87
CA HIS A 33 -3.36 5.71 1.56
C HIS A 33 -2.34 4.61 1.27
N PHE A 34 -1.98 4.46 0.02
CA PHE A 34 -1.14 3.37 -0.48
C PHE A 34 0.31 3.81 -0.44
N ARG A 35 1.00 3.48 0.64
CA ARG A 35 2.33 3.99 0.97
C ARG A 35 3.21 2.88 1.50
N ASN A 36 4.48 2.93 1.17
CA ASN A 36 5.48 1.98 1.65
C ASN A 36 6.57 2.72 2.43
N VAL A 37 7.31 2.01 3.26
CA VAL A 37 8.43 2.52 4.04
C VAL A 37 9.59 1.53 4.00
N SER A 38 10.79 1.99 4.35
CA SER A 38 12.00 1.19 4.23
C SER A 38 12.08 0.03 5.22
N ASN A 39 11.60 0.24 6.46
CA ASN A 39 11.67 -0.76 7.53
C ASN A 39 10.53 -0.56 8.51
N PRO A 40 10.07 -1.62 9.21
CA PRO A 40 9.14 -1.46 10.33
C PRO A 40 9.89 -1.04 11.60
N MET A 41 9.20 -0.35 12.50
CA MET A 41 9.75 -0.05 13.82
C MET A 41 10.03 -1.37 14.57
N PRO A 42 11.04 -1.45 15.46
CA PRO A 42 11.84 -0.33 15.98
C PRO A 42 13.03 0.08 15.10
N GLU A 43 13.22 -0.54 13.94
CA GLU A 43 14.29 -0.15 13.04
C GLU A 43 14.10 1.28 12.53
N PRO A 44 15.17 2.07 12.34
CA PRO A 44 15.06 3.37 11.69
C PRO A 44 14.45 3.20 10.31
N TRP A 45 13.49 4.04 9.97
CA TRP A 45 12.80 3.94 8.69
C TRP A 45 12.74 5.29 7.98
N SER A 46 12.54 5.22 6.68
CA SER A 46 12.34 6.40 5.84
C SER A 46 11.21 6.15 4.85
N GLU A 47 10.68 7.24 4.31
CA GLU A 47 9.74 7.17 3.20
C GLU A 47 10.42 6.55 1.97
N THR A 48 9.66 5.75 1.22
CA THR A 48 10.14 5.17 -0.03
C THR A 48 9.12 5.43 -1.13
N LEU A 49 9.52 5.18 -2.37
CA LEU A 49 8.54 5.00 -3.43
C LEU A 49 7.74 3.72 -3.14
N ILE A 50 6.57 3.60 -3.72
CA ILE A 50 5.67 2.49 -3.40
C ILE A 50 6.32 1.13 -3.68
N ASP A 51 7.14 1.06 -4.73
CA ASP A 51 7.75 -0.19 -5.20
C ASP A 51 9.08 -0.54 -4.55
N ASN A 52 9.66 0.33 -3.71
CA ASN A 52 10.98 0.03 -3.14
C ASN A 52 11.06 0.12 -1.61
N GLY A 53 9.94 -0.07 -0.92
CA GLY A 53 9.92 -0.27 0.53
C GLY A 53 10.07 -1.75 0.90
N TYR A 54 9.89 -2.06 2.20
CA TYR A 54 10.05 -3.45 2.63
C TYR A 54 8.85 -4.34 2.34
N GLN A 55 7.67 -3.76 2.12
CA GLN A 55 6.45 -4.52 1.87
C GLN A 55 6.27 -4.78 0.37
N ASP A 56 5.89 -6.00 0.03
CA ASP A 56 5.41 -6.31 -1.32
C ASP A 56 4.01 -5.72 -1.48
N MET A 57 3.93 -4.60 -2.19
CA MET A 57 2.66 -3.88 -2.36
C MET A 57 1.69 -4.60 -3.31
N HIS A 58 2.16 -5.56 -4.09
CA HIS A 58 1.27 -6.42 -4.87
C HIS A 58 0.38 -7.26 -3.94
N GLU A 59 0.93 -7.75 -2.83
CA GLU A 59 0.14 -8.48 -1.83
C GLU A 59 -0.93 -7.60 -1.19
N VAL A 60 -0.61 -6.34 -0.93
CA VAL A 60 -1.58 -5.38 -0.37
C VAL A 60 -2.71 -5.13 -1.39
N MET A 61 -2.36 -4.93 -2.65
CA MET A 61 -3.37 -4.73 -3.69
C MET A 61 -4.24 -5.97 -3.88
N ARG A 62 -3.63 -7.16 -3.82
CA ARG A 62 -4.39 -8.41 -3.87
C ARG A 62 -5.39 -8.51 -2.72
N ALA A 63 -4.97 -8.16 -1.50
CA ALA A 63 -5.87 -8.16 -0.34
C ALA A 63 -7.05 -7.20 -0.54
N LEU A 64 -6.81 -6.02 -1.10
CA LEU A 64 -7.88 -5.07 -1.40
C LEU A 64 -8.86 -5.66 -2.44
N ARG A 65 -8.34 -6.37 -3.43
CA ARG A 65 -9.20 -7.03 -4.44
C ARG A 65 -10.02 -8.18 -3.83
N GLU A 66 -9.39 -8.96 -2.96
CA GLU A 66 -10.08 -10.08 -2.28
C GLU A 66 -11.26 -9.62 -1.45
N VAL A 67 -11.15 -8.47 -0.78
CA VAL A 67 -12.23 -7.91 0.04
C VAL A 67 -13.18 -7.04 -0.78
N GLU A 68 -13.01 -7.00 -2.09
CA GLU A 68 -13.84 -6.22 -3.01
C GLU A 68 -13.90 -4.73 -2.64
N PHE A 69 -12.76 -4.18 -2.22
CA PHE A 69 -12.69 -2.77 -1.85
C PHE A 69 -13.07 -1.89 -3.04
N ASP A 70 -14.05 -1.02 -2.85
CA ASP A 70 -14.60 -0.15 -3.89
C ASP A 70 -14.33 1.34 -3.66
N GLY A 71 -13.52 1.64 -2.67
CA GLY A 71 -13.18 3.03 -2.33
C GLY A 71 -12.00 3.58 -3.11
N CYS A 72 -11.53 4.73 -2.67
CA CYS A 72 -10.42 5.44 -3.29
C CYS A 72 -9.08 4.96 -2.74
N ILE A 73 -8.11 4.74 -3.62
CA ILE A 73 -6.73 4.42 -3.28
C ILE A 73 -5.85 5.54 -3.80
N ILE A 74 -5.10 6.19 -2.93
CA ILE A 74 -4.24 7.31 -3.30
C ILE A 74 -2.81 7.09 -2.81
N PRO A 75 -1.79 7.62 -3.52
CA PRO A 75 -0.43 7.64 -3.00
C PRO A 75 -0.31 8.63 -1.84
N ASP A 76 0.68 8.43 -0.98
CA ASP A 76 0.90 9.24 0.20
C ASP A 76 2.39 9.31 0.53
N HIS A 77 2.85 10.46 1.06
CA HIS A 77 4.25 10.69 1.44
C HIS A 77 5.25 10.29 0.35
N ILE A 78 5.08 10.81 -0.85
CA ILE A 78 5.95 10.51 -1.97
C ILE A 78 7.31 11.17 -1.75
N PRO A 79 8.43 10.39 -1.76
CA PRO A 79 9.77 10.98 -1.60
C PRO A 79 10.12 11.94 -2.74
N ALA A 80 11.03 12.85 -2.47
CA ALA A 80 11.57 13.72 -3.51
C ALA A 80 12.29 12.89 -4.56
N MET A 81 12.08 13.23 -5.81
CA MET A 81 12.76 12.55 -6.94
C MET A 81 13.06 13.53 -8.06
N LEU A 82 13.93 13.12 -8.96
CA LEU A 82 14.25 13.90 -10.13
C LEU A 82 12.98 14.10 -10.96
N GLY A 83 12.72 15.34 -11.36
CA GLY A 83 11.48 15.71 -12.05
C GLY A 83 10.42 16.31 -11.12
N GLY A 84 10.66 16.34 -9.81
CA GLY A 84 9.82 17.00 -8.83
C GLY A 84 8.60 16.21 -8.40
N HIS A 85 7.72 16.87 -7.66
CA HIS A 85 6.53 16.24 -7.06
C HIS A 85 5.59 15.63 -8.11
N ARG A 86 5.39 16.32 -9.23
CA ARG A 86 4.53 15.80 -10.31
C ARG A 86 5.04 14.48 -10.86
N ALA A 87 6.36 14.36 -11.01
CA ALA A 87 6.98 13.12 -11.48
C ALA A 87 6.75 12.00 -10.47
N GLY A 88 6.89 12.30 -9.17
CA GLY A 88 6.63 11.33 -8.10
C GLY A 88 5.18 10.87 -8.07
N VAL A 89 4.23 11.77 -8.24
CA VAL A 89 2.80 11.44 -8.33
C VAL A 89 2.52 10.56 -9.54
N ALA A 90 3.04 10.95 -10.71
CA ALA A 90 2.84 10.18 -11.95
C ALA A 90 3.41 8.77 -11.84
N TYR A 91 4.61 8.65 -11.29
CA TYR A 91 5.26 7.36 -11.04
C TYR A 91 4.41 6.48 -10.12
N SER A 92 3.97 7.05 -8.99
CA SER A 92 3.19 6.31 -8.00
C SER A 92 1.86 5.83 -8.55
N ILE A 93 1.14 6.71 -9.26
CA ILE A 93 -0.15 6.34 -9.86
C ILE A 93 0.03 5.28 -10.95
N ALA A 94 1.06 5.40 -11.78
CA ALA A 94 1.32 4.42 -12.83
C ALA A 94 1.61 3.04 -12.22
N TYR A 95 2.41 2.99 -11.16
CA TYR A 95 2.69 1.74 -10.46
C TYR A 95 1.43 1.13 -9.84
N MET A 96 0.60 1.96 -9.18
CA MET A 96 -0.67 1.51 -8.59
C MET A 96 -1.61 0.96 -9.67
N ARG A 97 -1.70 1.63 -10.81
CA ARG A 97 -2.54 1.16 -11.93
C ARG A 97 -2.04 -0.19 -12.47
N ALA A 98 -0.72 -0.34 -12.58
CA ALA A 98 -0.13 -1.61 -12.99
C ALA A 98 -0.47 -2.73 -12.01
N LEU A 99 -0.42 -2.45 -10.71
CA LEU A 99 -0.81 -3.43 -9.69
C LEU A 99 -2.29 -3.81 -9.79
N VAL A 100 -3.17 -2.84 -10.01
CA VAL A 100 -4.61 -3.10 -10.21
C VAL A 100 -4.81 -4.02 -11.41
N GLN A 101 -4.14 -3.74 -12.53
CA GLN A 101 -4.23 -4.58 -13.73
C GLN A 101 -3.74 -6.00 -13.45
N ALA A 102 -2.59 -6.14 -12.81
CA ALA A 102 -2.00 -7.44 -12.49
C ALA A 102 -2.92 -8.26 -11.60
N VAL A 103 -3.45 -7.65 -10.54
CA VAL A 103 -4.33 -8.32 -9.60
C VAL A 103 -5.66 -8.71 -10.28
N ASN A 104 -6.24 -7.81 -11.07
CA ASN A 104 -7.47 -8.13 -11.79
C ASN A 104 -7.28 -9.29 -12.75
N ASN A 105 -6.12 -9.38 -13.39
CA ASN A 105 -5.80 -10.53 -14.25
C ASN A 105 -5.71 -11.83 -13.46
N GLU A 106 -5.21 -11.80 -12.23
CA GLU A 106 -5.16 -12.99 -11.37
C GLU A 106 -6.56 -13.48 -11.00
N PHE A 107 -7.53 -12.59 -10.88
CA PHE A 107 -8.90 -12.90 -10.46
C PHE A 107 -9.86 -13.13 -11.63
N SER A 108 -9.42 -12.89 -12.86
CA SER A 108 -10.23 -13.12 -14.05
C SER A 108 -10.03 -14.55 -14.54
N GLU A 109 -11.11 -15.25 -14.74
CA GLU A 109 -11.12 -16.63 -15.21
C GLU A 109 -11.89 -16.73 -16.52
#